data_528be38a185e7e4b7e8a26c4e923d33d
#
_entry.id   528be38a185e7e4b7e8a26c4e923d33d
#
_cell.length_a   1.000
_cell.length_b   1.000
_cell.length_c   1.000
_cell.angle_alpha   90.00
_cell.angle_beta   90.00
_cell.angle_gamma   90.00
#
_symmetry.space_group_name_H-M   'P 1'
#
loop_
_entity.id
_entity.type
_entity.pdbx_description
1 polymer ?
#
loop_
_entity_poly.entity_id
_entity_poly.type
_entity_poly.pdbx_seq_one_letter_code
_entity_poly.pdbx_strand_id
1 'polypeptide(L)'
;MGRVTGKVAVISGAALGQGRSHARLLAAEGADIIAVDLCADIETNEYPLARPEDLDETARLVEKEGQRAVTAIADVRDRVALSAAIDQGVAEFGHLDIVVANAGICPLTAGLPPQAFADAVDVDLVGVLNLVHASLKHLQAGASIIVIGSNAAFMSSMNTSGIDGGPGGAGYAFAKLAAAHYVNDFALALAKFSIRMNAVHPTNVNTDMLHSAPMYRAFRPDLKEPTREDAEPVFPVVQAMPVPYVEPEDISEAVLFLASDAARYITGQQLRVDAGGFLKVKPWPGA
;
A
#
# COMPACT_ATOMS: atom_id res chain seq x y z
N MET A 1 23.24 -9.41 -11.48
CA MET A 1 21.91 -9.94 -11.86
C MET A 1 20.99 -9.54 -10.73
N GLY A 2 19.92 -8.81 -11.02
CA GLY A 2 19.00 -8.30 -10.01
C GLY A 2 18.20 -9.40 -9.33
N ARG A 3 17.65 -9.11 -8.15
CA ARG A 3 16.92 -10.09 -7.30
C ARG A 3 15.62 -10.60 -7.90
N VAL A 4 15.05 -9.87 -8.87
CA VAL A 4 13.78 -10.20 -9.56
C VAL A 4 13.92 -10.12 -11.09
N THR A 5 15.12 -10.39 -11.60
CA THR A 5 15.43 -10.35 -13.03
C THR A 5 14.48 -11.25 -13.83
N GLY A 6 13.85 -10.69 -14.86
CA GLY A 6 12.92 -11.38 -15.77
C GLY A 6 11.55 -11.66 -15.17
N LYS A 7 11.22 -11.15 -13.99
CA LYS A 7 9.88 -11.21 -13.41
C LYS A 7 9.01 -10.05 -13.90
N VAL A 8 7.70 -10.21 -13.82
CA VAL A 8 6.70 -9.18 -14.10
C VAL A 8 5.92 -8.88 -12.83
N ALA A 9 5.83 -7.59 -12.49
CA ALA A 9 5.11 -7.12 -11.30
C ALA A 9 3.92 -6.22 -11.68
N VAL A 10 2.74 -6.49 -11.13
CA VAL A 10 1.63 -5.52 -11.12
C VAL A 10 1.60 -4.76 -9.81
N ILE A 11 1.44 -3.44 -9.87
CA ILE A 11 1.41 -2.54 -8.71
C ILE A 11 0.21 -1.63 -8.81
N SER A 12 -0.68 -1.63 -7.81
CA SER A 12 -1.77 -0.65 -7.70
C SER A 12 -1.35 0.58 -6.89
N GLY A 13 -1.90 1.76 -7.23
CA GLY A 13 -1.46 3.02 -6.64
C GLY A 13 -0.02 3.35 -7.03
N ALA A 14 0.34 3.06 -8.29
CA ALA A 14 1.72 3.08 -8.75
C ALA A 14 2.23 4.49 -9.12
N ALA A 15 1.35 5.48 -9.20
CA ALA A 15 1.70 6.80 -9.73
C ALA A 15 2.50 7.68 -8.76
N LEU A 16 2.36 7.50 -7.44
CA LEU A 16 2.99 8.34 -6.40
C LEU A 16 3.54 7.51 -5.22
N GLY A 17 4.28 8.19 -4.36
CA GLY A 17 4.68 7.71 -3.04
C GLY A 17 5.31 6.32 -3.05
N GLN A 18 4.78 5.43 -2.20
CA GLN A 18 5.31 4.06 -2.06
C GLN A 18 5.18 3.27 -3.38
N GLY A 19 4.05 3.36 -4.09
CA GLY A 19 3.83 2.61 -5.32
C GLY A 19 4.85 2.95 -6.42
N ARG A 20 5.16 4.22 -6.62
CA ARG A 20 6.25 4.67 -7.51
C ARG A 20 7.62 4.15 -7.05
N SER A 21 7.89 4.18 -5.76
CA SER A 21 9.14 3.65 -5.19
C SER A 21 9.25 2.14 -5.41
N HIS A 22 8.17 1.38 -5.19
CA HIS A 22 8.14 -0.06 -5.48
C HIS A 22 8.41 -0.35 -6.96
N ALA A 23 7.75 0.38 -7.87
CA ALA A 23 7.92 0.22 -9.31
C ALA A 23 9.39 0.46 -9.71
N ARG A 24 9.99 1.55 -9.26
CA ARG A 24 11.38 1.90 -9.55
C ARG A 24 12.36 0.85 -8.99
N LEU A 25 12.21 0.45 -7.72
CA LEU A 25 13.15 -0.49 -7.11
C LEU A 25 13.05 -1.89 -7.72
N LEU A 26 11.83 -2.39 -7.99
CA LEU A 26 11.64 -3.68 -8.67
C LEU A 26 12.21 -3.64 -10.09
N ALA A 27 12.07 -2.52 -10.80
CA ALA A 27 12.68 -2.34 -12.12
C ALA A 27 14.22 -2.31 -12.04
N ALA A 28 14.82 -1.58 -11.11
CA ALA A 28 16.27 -1.57 -10.87
C ALA A 28 16.83 -2.97 -10.58
N GLU A 29 16.00 -3.85 -10.04
CA GLU A 29 16.33 -5.26 -9.76
C GLU A 29 15.87 -6.24 -10.86
N GLY A 30 15.41 -5.71 -12.00
CA GLY A 30 15.23 -6.44 -13.25
C GLY A 30 13.80 -6.92 -13.55
N ALA A 31 12.78 -6.36 -12.91
CA ALA A 31 11.38 -6.69 -13.19
C ALA A 31 10.74 -5.71 -14.20
N ASP A 32 9.95 -6.21 -15.14
CA ASP A 32 9.00 -5.41 -15.93
C ASP A 32 7.78 -5.04 -15.07
N ILE A 33 7.17 -3.88 -15.30
CA ILE A 33 6.14 -3.31 -14.42
C ILE A 33 4.82 -3.07 -15.15
N ILE A 34 3.72 -3.57 -14.56
CA ILE A 34 2.34 -3.18 -14.87
C ILE A 34 1.93 -2.18 -13.79
N ALA A 35 1.93 -0.89 -14.13
CA ALA A 35 1.63 0.20 -13.22
C ALA A 35 0.16 0.61 -13.37
N VAL A 36 -0.62 0.43 -12.30
CA VAL A 36 -2.06 0.76 -12.28
C VAL A 36 -2.33 1.84 -11.25
N ASP A 37 -3.07 2.88 -11.63
CA ASP A 37 -3.50 3.94 -10.73
C ASP A 37 -4.86 4.48 -11.15
N LEU A 38 -5.60 5.10 -10.21
CA LEU A 38 -6.87 5.78 -10.49
C LEU A 38 -6.65 7.08 -11.28
N CYS A 39 -5.60 7.81 -10.98
CA CYS A 39 -5.25 9.12 -11.54
C CYS A 39 -6.38 10.16 -11.44
N ALA A 40 -7.17 10.10 -10.36
CA ALA A 40 -8.26 11.03 -10.09
C ALA A 40 -8.50 11.16 -8.58
N ASP A 41 -9.10 12.27 -8.15
CA ASP A 41 -9.46 12.47 -6.75
C ASP A 41 -10.68 11.63 -6.37
N ILE A 42 -10.76 11.28 -5.07
CA ILE A 42 -11.93 10.70 -4.42
C ILE A 42 -12.51 11.79 -3.52
N GLU A 43 -13.80 12.07 -3.63
CA GLU A 43 -14.47 13.23 -3.01
C GLU A 43 -14.24 13.32 -1.50
N THR A 44 -14.20 12.18 -0.82
CA THR A 44 -14.00 12.11 0.64
C THR A 44 -12.53 12.19 1.07
N ASN A 45 -11.58 12.13 0.12
CA ASN A 45 -10.16 12.24 0.40
C ASN A 45 -9.71 13.70 0.27
N GLU A 46 -9.13 14.24 1.33
CA GLU A 46 -8.86 15.67 1.47
C GLU A 46 -7.48 16.13 0.99
N TYR A 47 -6.65 15.23 0.48
CA TYR A 47 -5.38 15.56 -0.15
C TYR A 47 -5.41 15.10 -1.61
N PRO A 48 -4.69 15.81 -2.52
CA PRO A 48 -4.67 15.46 -3.94
C PRO A 48 -4.17 14.04 -4.17
N LEU A 49 -4.86 13.31 -5.03
CA LEU A 49 -4.39 12.03 -5.56
C LEU A 49 -3.65 12.25 -6.88
N ALA A 50 -3.07 11.17 -7.40
CA ALA A 50 -2.28 11.19 -8.62
C ALA A 50 -3.05 11.70 -9.84
N ARG A 51 -2.29 12.15 -10.85
CA ARG A 51 -2.78 12.52 -12.18
C ARG A 51 -2.13 11.60 -13.23
N PRO A 52 -2.66 11.55 -14.46
CA PRO A 52 -2.07 10.74 -15.53
C PRO A 52 -0.56 10.99 -15.72
N GLU A 53 -0.13 12.23 -15.61
CA GLU A 53 1.28 12.63 -15.76
C GLU A 53 2.19 12.02 -14.67
N ASP A 54 1.64 11.77 -13.49
CA ASP A 54 2.36 11.10 -12.41
C ASP A 54 2.60 9.62 -12.71
N LEU A 55 1.63 8.98 -13.36
CA LEU A 55 1.75 7.59 -13.79
C LEU A 55 2.74 7.45 -14.95
N ASP A 56 2.71 8.40 -15.88
CA ASP A 56 3.69 8.49 -16.98
C ASP A 56 5.12 8.68 -16.45
N GLU A 57 5.29 9.51 -15.40
CA GLU A 57 6.58 9.68 -14.75
C GLU A 57 7.06 8.36 -14.11
N THR A 58 6.16 7.58 -13.51
CA THR A 58 6.53 6.26 -12.98
C THR A 58 7.01 5.33 -14.09
N ALA A 59 6.34 5.30 -15.24
CA ALA A 59 6.78 4.52 -16.40
C ALA A 59 8.15 4.96 -16.88
N ARG A 60 8.38 6.26 -17.01
CA ARG A 60 9.69 6.82 -17.41
C ARG A 60 10.82 6.43 -16.44
N LEU A 61 10.52 6.39 -15.13
CA LEU A 61 11.49 5.95 -14.12
C LEU A 61 11.81 4.46 -14.25
N VAL A 62 10.83 3.60 -14.53
CA VAL A 62 11.03 2.18 -14.82
C VAL A 62 11.90 1.98 -16.06
N GLU A 63 11.60 2.71 -17.15
CA GLU A 63 12.36 2.63 -18.40
C GLU A 63 13.81 3.10 -18.22
N LYS A 64 14.05 4.09 -17.36
CA LYS A 64 15.40 4.55 -17.00
C LYS A 64 16.24 3.47 -16.32
N GLU A 65 15.60 2.53 -15.59
CA GLU A 65 16.27 1.37 -15.01
C GLU A 65 16.48 0.24 -16.03
N GLY A 66 16.07 0.44 -17.29
CA GLY A 66 16.28 -0.52 -18.40
C GLY A 66 15.19 -1.60 -18.50
N GLN A 67 14.07 -1.43 -17.84
CA GLN A 67 12.93 -2.35 -17.86
C GLN A 67 11.76 -1.72 -18.62
N ARG A 68 10.73 -2.53 -18.91
CA ARG A 68 9.52 -2.09 -19.62
C ARG A 68 8.41 -1.77 -18.62
N ALA A 69 7.58 -0.76 -18.96
CA ALA A 69 6.40 -0.42 -18.21
C ALA A 69 5.15 -0.46 -19.11
N VAL A 70 4.07 -1.03 -18.57
CA VAL A 70 2.71 -0.85 -19.11
C VAL A 70 1.92 -0.09 -18.06
N THR A 71 1.36 1.06 -18.44
CA THR A 71 0.50 1.87 -17.57
C THR A 71 -0.96 1.63 -17.86
N ALA A 72 -1.81 1.66 -16.83
CA ALA A 72 -3.26 1.61 -17.00
C ALA A 72 -3.93 2.50 -15.96
N ILE A 73 -4.86 3.34 -16.40
CA ILE A 73 -5.74 4.10 -15.50
C ILE A 73 -6.93 3.22 -15.17
N ALA A 74 -7.02 2.77 -13.90
CA ALA A 74 -8.12 1.96 -13.42
C ALA A 74 -8.34 2.16 -11.92
N ASP A 75 -9.60 2.19 -11.52
CA ASP A 75 -10.01 2.20 -10.12
C ASP A 75 -9.95 0.77 -9.54
N VAL A 76 -9.24 0.59 -8.44
CA VAL A 76 -9.18 -0.72 -7.76
C VAL A 76 -10.54 -1.19 -7.24
N ARG A 77 -11.51 -0.29 -7.08
CA ARG A 77 -12.91 -0.60 -6.73
C ARG A 77 -13.68 -1.23 -7.91
N ASP A 78 -13.28 -0.93 -9.15
CA ASP A 78 -13.83 -1.52 -10.36
C ASP A 78 -13.03 -2.76 -10.79
N ARG A 79 -13.52 -3.93 -10.37
CA ARG A 79 -12.87 -5.21 -10.68
C ARG A 79 -12.78 -5.50 -12.18
N VAL A 80 -13.71 -5.01 -12.98
CA VAL A 80 -13.73 -5.28 -14.43
C VAL A 80 -12.64 -4.46 -15.11
N ALA A 81 -12.58 -3.16 -14.82
CA ALA A 81 -11.53 -2.29 -15.33
C ALA A 81 -10.14 -2.75 -14.89
N LEU A 82 -10.00 -3.11 -13.60
CA LEU A 82 -8.74 -3.61 -13.04
C LEU A 82 -8.29 -4.93 -13.70
N SER A 83 -9.23 -5.88 -13.94
CA SER A 83 -8.92 -7.13 -14.64
C SER A 83 -8.45 -6.86 -16.08
N ALA A 84 -9.10 -5.95 -16.79
CA ALA A 84 -8.70 -5.58 -18.15
C ALA A 84 -7.30 -4.94 -18.18
N ALA A 85 -6.97 -4.10 -17.20
CA ALA A 85 -5.64 -3.49 -17.07
C ALA A 85 -4.55 -4.55 -16.86
N ILE A 86 -4.80 -5.55 -15.99
CA ILE A 86 -3.86 -6.65 -15.75
C ILE A 86 -3.73 -7.52 -17.01
N ASP A 87 -4.85 -7.86 -17.65
CA ASP A 87 -4.86 -8.67 -18.87
C ASP A 87 -4.05 -8.02 -19.99
N GLN A 88 -4.16 -6.69 -20.15
CA GLN A 88 -3.37 -5.94 -21.12
C GLN A 88 -1.86 -6.04 -20.82
N GLY A 89 -1.45 -5.83 -19.55
CA GLY A 89 -0.04 -5.93 -19.17
C GLY A 89 0.51 -7.34 -19.33
N VAL A 90 -0.26 -8.37 -18.96
CA VAL A 90 0.13 -9.76 -19.14
C VAL A 90 0.20 -10.14 -20.62
N ALA A 91 -0.67 -9.62 -21.48
CA ALA A 91 -0.59 -9.83 -22.92
C ALA A 91 0.72 -9.26 -23.51
N GLU A 92 1.21 -8.14 -22.98
CA GLU A 92 2.48 -7.54 -23.41
C GLU A 92 3.71 -8.29 -22.90
N PHE A 93 3.70 -8.77 -21.66
CA PHE A 93 4.87 -9.36 -21.02
C PHE A 93 4.88 -10.89 -21.01
N GLY A 94 3.74 -11.54 -21.24
CA GLY A 94 3.58 -12.98 -21.36
C GLY A 94 3.31 -13.72 -20.04
N HIS A 95 3.52 -13.12 -18.87
CA HIS A 95 3.35 -13.74 -17.56
C HIS A 95 3.16 -12.71 -16.45
N LEU A 96 2.88 -13.19 -15.22
CA LEU A 96 2.80 -12.37 -14.01
C LEU A 96 3.36 -13.14 -12.81
N ASP A 97 4.32 -12.57 -12.09
CA ASP A 97 5.00 -13.22 -10.97
C ASP A 97 4.76 -12.52 -9.63
N ILE A 98 4.58 -11.20 -9.66
CA ILE A 98 4.54 -10.37 -8.46
C ILE A 98 3.29 -9.49 -8.49
N VAL A 99 2.56 -9.49 -7.39
CA VAL A 99 1.39 -8.61 -7.19
C VAL A 99 1.65 -7.75 -5.96
N VAL A 100 1.64 -6.42 -6.13
CA VAL A 100 1.77 -5.46 -5.03
C VAL A 100 0.47 -4.68 -4.90
N ALA A 101 -0.36 -5.08 -3.92
CA ALA A 101 -1.60 -4.39 -3.58
C ALA A 101 -1.26 -3.22 -2.65
N ASN A 102 -1.01 -2.05 -3.25
CA ASN A 102 -0.50 -0.87 -2.56
C ASN A 102 -1.49 0.30 -2.53
N ALA A 103 -2.41 0.44 -3.48
CA ALA A 103 -3.40 1.52 -3.50
C ALA A 103 -4.11 1.66 -2.15
N GLY A 104 -4.24 2.90 -1.68
CA GLY A 104 -4.90 3.20 -0.41
C GLY A 104 -5.12 4.69 -0.21
N ILE A 105 -6.14 5.05 0.57
CA ILE A 105 -6.48 6.42 0.99
C ILE A 105 -6.67 6.47 2.49
N CYS A 106 -6.43 7.63 3.09
CA CYS A 106 -6.62 7.83 4.53
C CYS A 106 -7.34 9.16 4.82
N PRO A 107 -8.67 9.24 4.66
CA PRO A 107 -9.45 10.44 4.98
C PRO A 107 -9.54 10.62 6.49
N LEU A 108 -8.99 11.71 7.06
CA LEU A 108 -8.78 11.85 8.51
C LEU A 108 -9.56 12.98 9.20
N THR A 109 -10.52 13.63 8.55
CA THR A 109 -11.24 14.73 9.18
C THR A 109 -12.52 14.27 9.87
N ALA A 110 -12.74 14.70 11.12
CA ALA A 110 -13.89 14.34 11.92
C ALA A 110 -15.24 14.75 11.30
N GLY A 111 -15.27 15.83 10.52
CA GLY A 111 -16.48 16.34 9.86
C GLY A 111 -16.87 15.67 8.55
N LEU A 112 -16.11 14.66 8.07
CA LEU A 112 -16.44 13.94 6.85
C LEU A 112 -17.74 13.14 6.97
N PRO A 113 -18.47 12.95 5.85
CA PRO A 113 -19.68 12.15 5.86
C PRO A 113 -19.34 10.66 6.10
N PRO A 114 -20.34 9.84 6.54
CA PRO A 114 -20.14 8.38 6.68
C PRO A 114 -19.61 7.68 5.43
N GLN A 115 -19.81 8.26 4.24
CA GLN A 115 -19.26 7.78 2.98
C GLN A 115 -17.73 7.65 3.03
N ALA A 116 -17.03 8.50 3.78
CA ALA A 116 -15.58 8.40 3.93
C ALA A 116 -15.12 7.06 4.54
N PHE A 117 -15.93 6.45 5.44
CA PHE A 117 -15.68 5.10 5.92
C PHE A 117 -15.80 4.07 4.79
N ALA A 118 -16.86 4.15 4.00
CA ALA A 118 -17.09 3.22 2.89
C ALA A 118 -15.99 3.35 1.83
N ASP A 119 -15.63 4.57 1.44
CA ASP A 119 -14.58 4.82 0.45
C ASP A 119 -13.21 4.27 0.91
N ALA A 120 -12.85 4.46 2.19
CA ALA A 120 -11.64 3.87 2.74
C ALA A 120 -11.68 2.33 2.70
N VAL A 121 -12.81 1.70 3.07
CA VAL A 121 -12.97 0.24 3.00
C VAL A 121 -12.94 -0.25 1.56
N ASP A 122 -13.61 0.44 0.65
CA ASP A 122 -13.69 0.05 -0.77
C ASP A 122 -12.32 0.12 -1.45
N VAL A 123 -11.50 1.13 -1.13
CA VAL A 123 -10.14 1.23 -1.70
C VAL A 123 -9.17 0.27 -0.98
N ASP A 124 -9.07 0.37 0.35
CA ASP A 124 -7.99 -0.25 1.14
C ASP A 124 -8.23 -1.74 1.47
N LEU A 125 -9.46 -2.24 1.30
CA LEU A 125 -9.80 -3.66 1.48
C LEU A 125 -10.36 -4.27 0.19
N VAL A 126 -11.49 -3.75 -0.34
CA VAL A 126 -12.12 -4.33 -1.53
C VAL A 126 -11.18 -4.21 -2.74
N GLY A 127 -10.47 -3.08 -2.87
CA GLY A 127 -9.44 -2.88 -3.91
C GLY A 127 -8.29 -3.90 -3.82
N VAL A 128 -7.83 -4.23 -2.60
CA VAL A 128 -6.85 -5.31 -2.39
C VAL A 128 -7.39 -6.65 -2.87
N LEU A 129 -8.62 -7.01 -2.47
CA LEU A 129 -9.25 -8.25 -2.89
C LEU A 129 -9.42 -8.29 -4.42
N ASN A 130 -9.85 -7.20 -5.02
CA ASN A 130 -10.04 -7.10 -6.47
C ASN A 130 -8.74 -7.32 -7.23
N LEU A 131 -7.63 -6.66 -6.82
CA LEU A 131 -6.33 -6.84 -7.47
C LEU A 131 -5.84 -8.28 -7.34
N VAL A 132 -5.88 -8.85 -6.14
CA VAL A 132 -5.46 -10.24 -5.90
C VAL A 132 -6.27 -11.19 -6.76
N HIS A 133 -7.61 -11.11 -6.69
CA HIS A 133 -8.47 -12.04 -7.44
C HIS A 133 -8.39 -11.87 -8.96
N ALA A 134 -8.23 -10.64 -9.47
CA ALA A 134 -8.03 -10.40 -10.90
C ALA A 134 -6.70 -10.98 -11.40
N SER A 135 -5.67 -11.02 -10.53
CA SER A 135 -4.35 -11.55 -10.86
C SER A 135 -4.27 -13.08 -10.84
N LEU A 136 -5.11 -13.78 -10.04
CA LEU A 136 -4.99 -15.23 -9.79
C LEU A 136 -4.88 -16.09 -11.05
N LYS A 137 -5.64 -15.76 -12.09
CA LYS A 137 -5.65 -16.52 -13.35
C LYS A 137 -4.33 -16.48 -14.12
N HIS A 138 -3.44 -15.55 -13.78
CA HIS A 138 -2.12 -15.36 -14.40
C HIS A 138 -0.97 -15.86 -13.54
N LEU A 139 -1.21 -16.13 -12.24
CA LEU A 139 -0.18 -16.52 -11.31
C LEU A 139 0.14 -18.01 -11.42
N GLN A 140 1.42 -18.33 -11.34
CA GLN A 140 1.94 -19.70 -11.36
C GLN A 140 2.75 -19.98 -10.08
N ALA A 141 3.17 -21.23 -9.92
CA ALA A 141 4.05 -21.64 -8.81
C ALA A 141 5.31 -20.76 -8.75
N GLY A 142 5.63 -20.28 -7.57
CA GLY A 142 6.71 -19.31 -7.32
C GLY A 142 6.27 -17.85 -7.26
N ALA A 143 5.04 -17.52 -7.65
CA ALA A 143 4.53 -16.16 -7.58
C ALA A 143 4.43 -15.64 -6.14
N SER A 144 4.51 -14.30 -6.00
CA SER A 144 4.46 -13.60 -4.71
C SER A 144 3.43 -12.47 -4.73
N ILE A 145 2.52 -12.51 -3.78
CA ILE A 145 1.54 -11.45 -3.52
C ILE A 145 1.98 -10.69 -2.28
N ILE A 146 2.09 -9.37 -2.37
CA ILE A 146 2.45 -8.48 -1.28
C ILE A 146 1.34 -7.45 -1.08
N VAL A 147 0.77 -7.40 0.12
CA VAL A 147 -0.25 -6.43 0.49
C VAL A 147 0.38 -5.34 1.36
N ILE A 148 0.21 -4.08 0.98
CA ILE A 148 0.64 -2.96 1.81
C ILE A 148 -0.45 -2.66 2.83
N GLY A 149 -0.19 -3.14 4.04
CA GLY A 149 -1.00 -2.88 5.22
C GLY A 149 -0.68 -1.53 5.85
N SER A 150 -0.74 -1.47 7.18
CA SER A 150 -0.34 -0.31 7.97
C SER A 150 -0.16 -0.74 9.42
N ASN A 151 0.69 -0.05 10.16
CA ASN A 151 0.76 -0.20 11.61
C ASN A 151 -0.55 0.21 12.30
N ALA A 152 -1.35 1.07 11.66
CA ALA A 152 -2.70 1.44 12.08
C ALA A 152 -3.64 0.24 12.29
N ALA A 153 -3.44 -0.86 11.57
CA ALA A 153 -4.17 -2.11 11.76
C ALA A 153 -4.08 -2.68 13.19
N PHE A 154 -3.02 -2.34 13.91
CA PHE A 154 -2.71 -2.89 15.23
C PHE A 154 -2.75 -1.84 16.35
N MET A 155 -2.99 -0.58 16.02
CA MET A 155 -2.99 0.51 17.00
C MET A 155 -4.40 0.73 17.57
N SER A 156 -4.60 0.38 18.83
CA SER A 156 -5.89 0.58 19.52
C SER A 156 -6.35 2.04 19.58
N SER A 157 -5.42 2.98 19.61
CA SER A 157 -5.73 4.42 19.62
C SER A 157 -6.35 4.91 18.32
N MET A 158 -5.99 4.33 17.17
CA MET A 158 -6.63 4.67 15.90
C MET A 158 -8.03 4.07 15.78
N ASN A 159 -8.30 2.93 16.43
CA ASN A 159 -9.65 2.37 16.51
C ASN A 159 -10.58 3.20 17.44
N THR A 160 -10.02 3.94 18.39
CA THR A 160 -10.79 4.85 19.26
C THR A 160 -10.91 6.26 18.68
N SER A 161 -10.03 6.64 17.76
CA SER A 161 -10.07 7.94 17.07
C SER A 161 -11.21 8.05 16.05
N GLY A 162 -12.11 7.09 15.99
CA GLY A 162 -13.40 7.26 15.30
C GLY A 162 -14.18 8.51 15.78
N ILE A 163 -13.83 9.06 16.94
CA ILE A 163 -14.35 10.33 17.43
C ILE A 163 -13.50 11.52 16.92
N ASP A 164 -12.17 11.36 16.88
CA ASP A 164 -11.24 12.45 16.54
C ASP A 164 -10.73 12.38 15.09
N GLY A 165 -10.55 11.16 14.54
CA GLY A 165 -10.10 10.92 13.16
C GLY A 165 -11.24 10.77 12.14
N GLY A 166 -12.47 10.88 12.57
CA GLY A 166 -13.66 10.78 11.74
C GLY A 166 -13.93 9.39 11.16
N PRO A 167 -15.00 9.27 10.34
CA PRO A 167 -15.41 8.00 9.77
C PRO A 167 -14.35 7.41 8.81
N GLY A 168 -13.64 8.24 8.06
CA GLY A 168 -12.63 7.77 7.13
C GLY A 168 -11.42 7.13 7.82
N GLY A 169 -10.91 7.73 8.92
CA GLY A 169 -9.84 7.15 9.73
C GLY A 169 -10.22 5.80 10.35
N ALA A 170 -11.48 5.69 10.82
CA ALA A 170 -12.04 4.43 11.33
C ALA A 170 -12.13 3.37 10.20
N GLY A 171 -12.58 3.76 9.00
CA GLY A 171 -12.65 2.90 7.82
C GLY A 171 -11.27 2.41 7.40
N TYR A 172 -10.30 3.30 7.37
CA TYR A 172 -8.90 2.96 7.07
C TYR A 172 -8.33 1.92 8.05
N ALA A 173 -8.44 2.16 9.36
CA ALA A 173 -7.94 1.23 10.37
C ALA A 173 -8.64 -0.13 10.27
N PHE A 174 -9.96 -0.15 10.09
CA PHE A 174 -10.74 -1.37 9.87
C PHE A 174 -10.28 -2.12 8.60
N ALA A 175 -10.15 -1.41 7.49
CA ALA A 175 -9.72 -2.01 6.21
C ALA A 175 -8.32 -2.64 6.31
N LYS A 176 -7.35 -1.94 6.93
CA LYS A 176 -5.98 -2.45 7.09
C LYS A 176 -5.92 -3.65 8.04
N LEU A 177 -6.74 -3.68 9.11
CA LEU A 177 -6.88 -4.85 9.99
C LEU A 177 -7.49 -6.04 9.24
N ALA A 178 -8.58 -5.82 8.53
CA ALA A 178 -9.25 -6.87 7.75
C ALA A 178 -8.33 -7.42 6.63
N ALA A 179 -7.57 -6.56 5.95
CA ALA A 179 -6.59 -6.98 4.95
C ALA A 179 -5.47 -7.85 5.56
N ALA A 180 -5.01 -7.55 6.79
CA ALA A 180 -4.04 -8.37 7.50
C ALA A 180 -4.59 -9.79 7.79
N HIS A 181 -5.85 -9.91 8.22
CA HIS A 181 -6.52 -11.20 8.38
C HIS A 181 -6.69 -11.93 7.05
N TYR A 182 -7.13 -11.23 6.00
CA TYR A 182 -7.26 -11.80 4.66
C TYR A 182 -5.95 -12.40 4.15
N VAL A 183 -4.81 -11.76 4.39
CA VAL A 183 -3.48 -12.29 4.02
C VAL A 183 -3.22 -13.64 4.71
N ASN A 184 -3.51 -13.77 6.00
CA ASN A 184 -3.28 -15.03 6.73
C ASN A 184 -4.12 -16.17 6.16
N ASP A 185 -5.43 -15.94 5.98
CA ASP A 185 -6.36 -16.96 5.51
C ASP A 185 -6.09 -17.35 4.06
N PHE A 186 -5.86 -16.34 3.21
CA PHE A 186 -5.68 -16.59 1.79
C PHE A 186 -4.31 -17.15 1.45
N ALA A 187 -3.25 -16.81 2.21
CA ALA A 187 -1.94 -17.43 2.10
C ALA A 187 -2.01 -18.95 2.29
N LEU A 188 -2.81 -19.43 3.25
CA LEU A 188 -3.03 -20.87 3.48
C LEU A 188 -3.69 -21.53 2.26
N ALA A 189 -4.70 -20.88 1.66
CA ALA A 189 -5.38 -21.39 0.47
C ALA A 189 -4.46 -21.45 -0.76
N LEU A 190 -3.54 -20.49 -0.90
CA LEU A 190 -2.60 -20.38 -2.02
C LEU A 190 -1.37 -21.29 -1.88
N ALA A 191 -1.01 -21.68 -0.66
CA ALA A 191 0.21 -22.45 -0.38
C ALA A 191 0.30 -23.76 -1.16
N LYS A 192 -0.83 -24.48 -1.36
CA LYS A 192 -0.89 -25.70 -2.16
C LYS A 192 -0.54 -25.51 -3.65
N PHE A 193 -0.60 -24.28 -4.15
CA PHE A 193 -0.21 -23.91 -5.51
C PHE A 193 1.21 -23.34 -5.57
N SER A 194 1.93 -23.35 -4.44
CA SER A 194 3.25 -22.72 -4.31
C SER A 194 3.24 -21.22 -4.61
N ILE A 195 2.15 -20.54 -4.34
CA ILE A 195 1.99 -19.08 -4.41
C ILE A 195 2.07 -18.53 -2.98
N ARG A 196 2.91 -17.53 -2.77
CA ARG A 196 3.11 -16.89 -1.47
C ARG A 196 2.28 -15.62 -1.37
N MET A 197 1.78 -15.33 -0.16
CA MET A 197 1.10 -14.07 0.12
C MET A 197 1.53 -13.56 1.49
N ASN A 198 2.00 -12.31 1.55
CA ASN A 198 2.47 -11.66 2.76
C ASN A 198 1.97 -10.21 2.84
N ALA A 199 2.01 -9.63 4.02
CA ALA A 199 1.76 -8.20 4.21
C ALA A 199 3.02 -7.48 4.68
N VAL A 200 3.16 -6.21 4.27
CA VAL A 200 4.11 -5.25 4.81
C VAL A 200 3.34 -4.15 5.53
N HIS A 201 3.70 -3.84 6.76
CA HIS A 201 3.02 -2.83 7.59
C HIS A 201 3.95 -1.66 7.89
N PRO A 202 3.85 -0.57 7.11
CA PRO A 202 4.58 0.66 7.38
C PRO A 202 4.06 1.39 8.63
N THR A 203 4.92 2.21 9.22
CA THR A 203 4.56 3.35 10.06
C THR A 203 4.33 4.60 9.18
N ASN A 204 4.57 5.80 9.71
CA ASN A 204 4.62 7.02 8.91
C ASN A 204 5.66 6.89 7.79
N VAL A 205 5.25 7.11 6.57
CA VAL A 205 6.13 7.09 5.38
C VAL A 205 6.16 8.48 4.76
N ASN A 206 7.33 8.96 4.37
CA ASN A 206 7.55 10.27 3.76
C ASN A 206 6.84 10.36 2.38
N THR A 207 5.56 10.66 2.38
CA THR A 207 4.68 10.74 1.21
C THR A 207 3.68 11.88 1.35
N ASP A 208 3.00 12.24 0.25
CA ASP A 208 1.96 13.28 0.28
C ASP A 208 0.79 12.93 1.24
N MET A 209 0.50 11.65 1.45
CA MET A 209 -0.48 11.22 2.47
C MET A 209 -0.06 11.67 3.87
N LEU A 210 1.21 11.48 4.25
CA LEU A 210 1.73 11.94 5.55
C LEU A 210 1.83 13.47 5.61
N HIS A 211 2.29 14.08 4.51
CA HIS A 211 2.50 15.53 4.42
C HIS A 211 1.25 16.25 3.93
N SER A 212 0.11 15.93 4.54
CA SER A 212 -1.20 16.50 4.23
C SER A 212 -1.80 17.27 5.41
N ALA A 213 -2.62 18.26 5.12
CA ALA A 213 -3.27 19.06 6.16
C ALA A 213 -4.12 18.22 7.15
N PRO A 214 -4.91 17.22 6.70
CA PRO A 214 -5.62 16.32 7.63
C PRO A 214 -4.69 15.56 8.56
N MET A 215 -3.57 15.06 8.04
CA MET A 215 -2.60 14.32 8.85
C MET A 215 -1.92 15.25 9.87
N TYR A 216 -1.56 16.46 9.48
CA TYR A 216 -0.98 17.43 10.42
C TYR A 216 -1.96 17.76 11.56
N ARG A 217 -3.26 17.95 11.25
CA ARG A 217 -4.30 18.16 12.27
C ARG A 217 -4.45 16.94 13.21
N ALA A 218 -4.30 15.72 12.68
CA ALA A 218 -4.38 14.51 13.51
C ALA A 218 -3.23 14.42 14.52
N PHE A 219 -2.02 14.88 14.17
CA PHE A 219 -0.87 14.92 15.08
C PHE A 219 -0.82 16.18 15.97
N ARG A 220 -1.45 17.28 15.54
CA ARG A 220 -1.50 18.57 16.26
C ARG A 220 -2.94 19.07 16.40
N PRO A 221 -3.81 18.31 17.12
CA PRO A 221 -5.19 18.71 17.33
C PRO A 221 -5.34 20.00 18.18
N ASP A 222 -4.25 20.40 18.84
CA ASP A 222 -4.14 21.65 19.59
C ASP A 222 -4.05 22.90 18.69
N LEU A 223 -3.70 22.74 17.41
CA LEU A 223 -3.58 23.82 16.44
C LEU A 223 -4.70 23.77 15.39
N LYS A 224 -5.16 24.96 14.98
CA LYS A 224 -6.24 25.07 13.98
C LYS A 224 -5.75 24.72 12.57
N GLU A 225 -4.58 25.20 12.22
CA GLU A 225 -3.96 25.03 10.89
C GLU A 225 -2.46 24.70 11.06
N PRO A 226 -2.12 23.49 11.54
CA PRO A 226 -0.74 23.10 11.73
C PRO A 226 0.01 22.97 10.40
N THR A 227 1.26 23.41 10.39
CA THR A 227 2.18 23.25 9.28
C THR A 227 2.99 21.96 9.41
N ARG A 228 3.83 21.65 8.41
CA ARG A 228 4.80 20.55 8.48
C ARG A 228 5.76 20.73 9.65
N GLU A 229 6.27 21.94 9.84
CA GLU A 229 7.21 22.29 10.93
C GLU A 229 6.59 22.06 12.31
N ASP A 230 5.26 22.23 12.45
CA ASP A 230 4.55 21.97 13.70
C ASP A 230 4.32 20.47 13.93
N ALA A 231 4.04 19.69 12.89
CA ALA A 231 3.65 18.29 12.98
C ALA A 231 4.84 17.32 13.01
N GLU A 232 5.88 17.56 12.22
CA GLU A 232 7.00 16.64 12.06
C GLU A 232 7.74 16.33 13.39
N PRO A 233 7.96 17.28 14.32
CA PRO A 233 8.56 16.97 15.62
C PRO A 233 7.71 16.04 16.50
N VAL A 234 6.40 15.87 16.19
CA VAL A 234 5.48 15.00 16.94
C VAL A 234 5.36 13.62 16.31
N PHE A 235 5.69 13.45 15.04
CA PHE A 235 5.60 12.17 14.35
C PHE A 235 6.30 11.00 15.07
N PRO A 236 7.46 11.18 15.76
CA PRO A 236 8.10 10.09 16.51
C PRO A 236 7.27 9.51 17.66
N VAL A 237 6.13 10.13 18.02
CA VAL A 237 5.24 9.60 19.07
C VAL A 237 4.76 8.19 18.76
N VAL A 238 4.61 7.83 17.48
CA VAL A 238 4.13 6.50 17.04
C VAL A 238 5.27 5.52 16.73
N GLN A 239 6.55 5.93 16.75
CA GLN A 239 7.72 5.06 16.58
C GLN A 239 8.47 4.84 17.89
N ALA A 240 9.21 3.72 18.02
CA ALA A 240 10.14 3.50 19.12
C ALA A 240 11.53 4.09 18.81
N MET A 241 11.96 4.02 17.54
CA MET A 241 13.17 4.71 17.08
C MET A 241 12.90 6.22 16.97
N PRO A 242 13.90 7.08 17.21
CA PRO A 242 13.73 8.55 17.20
C PRO A 242 13.77 9.10 15.75
N VAL A 243 12.86 8.62 14.91
CA VAL A 243 12.71 9.08 13.53
C VAL A 243 11.28 9.58 13.30
N PRO A 244 11.04 10.63 12.51
CA PRO A 244 9.71 11.14 12.25
C PRO A 244 8.92 10.23 11.30
N TYR A 245 9.60 9.61 10.36
CA TYR A 245 9.04 8.71 9.35
C TYR A 245 10.14 7.80 8.80
N VAL A 246 9.76 6.84 7.99
CA VAL A 246 10.64 6.06 7.11
C VAL A 246 10.47 6.53 5.67
N GLU A 247 11.42 6.25 4.80
CA GLU A 247 11.32 6.61 3.39
C GLU A 247 10.52 5.54 2.60
N PRO A 248 9.90 5.88 1.47
CA PRO A 248 9.24 4.91 0.60
C PRO A 248 10.16 3.75 0.19
N GLU A 249 11.45 4.02 0.04
CA GLU A 249 12.47 3.05 -0.31
C GLU A 249 12.66 1.98 0.78
N ASP A 250 12.52 2.34 2.07
CA ASP A 250 12.61 1.38 3.18
C ASP A 250 11.50 0.32 3.09
N ILE A 251 10.31 0.74 2.66
CA ILE A 251 9.19 -0.17 2.43
C ILE A 251 9.43 -1.00 1.16
N SER A 252 9.98 -0.36 0.12
CA SER A 252 10.26 -1.02 -1.16
C SER A 252 11.30 -2.13 -1.02
N GLU A 253 12.28 -2.00 -0.12
CA GLU A 253 13.24 -3.06 0.19
C GLU A 253 12.56 -4.29 0.81
N ALA A 254 11.57 -4.09 1.69
CA ALA A 254 10.79 -5.19 2.25
C ALA A 254 9.91 -5.87 1.17
N VAL A 255 9.30 -5.08 0.28
CA VAL A 255 8.54 -5.59 -0.88
C VAL A 255 9.46 -6.41 -1.79
N LEU A 256 10.62 -5.91 -2.14
CA LEU A 256 11.60 -6.59 -2.99
C LEU A 256 12.12 -7.88 -2.35
N PHE A 257 12.39 -7.88 -1.03
CA PHE A 257 12.74 -9.11 -0.31
C PHE A 257 11.65 -10.16 -0.45
N LEU A 258 10.38 -9.79 -0.17
CA LEU A 258 9.25 -10.71 -0.26
C LEU A 258 8.94 -11.13 -1.71
N ALA A 259 9.24 -10.31 -2.71
CA ALA A 259 9.08 -10.63 -4.13
C ALA A 259 10.15 -11.61 -4.63
N SER A 260 11.31 -11.62 -4.00
CA SER A 260 12.49 -12.40 -4.44
C SER A 260 12.46 -13.85 -3.94
N ASP A 261 13.37 -14.67 -4.49
CA ASP A 261 13.59 -16.05 -4.08
C ASP A 261 14.23 -16.17 -2.69
N ALA A 262 14.77 -15.07 -2.12
CA ALA A 262 15.23 -15.03 -0.74
C ALA A 262 14.09 -15.32 0.25
N ALA A 263 12.85 -15.00 -0.14
CA ALA A 263 11.65 -15.25 0.65
C ALA A 263 10.83 -16.48 0.20
N ARG A 264 11.42 -17.41 -0.58
CA ARG A 264 10.70 -18.53 -1.23
C ARG A 264 9.88 -19.43 -0.29
N TYR A 265 10.18 -19.42 1.00
CA TYR A 265 9.47 -20.19 2.03
C TYR A 265 8.78 -19.30 3.07
N ILE A 266 8.58 -18.01 2.76
CA ILE A 266 7.90 -17.04 3.61
C ILE A 266 6.51 -16.77 3.03
N THR A 267 5.47 -17.18 3.74
CA THR A 267 4.06 -16.93 3.38
C THR A 267 3.22 -16.72 4.64
N GLY A 268 2.15 -15.95 4.57
CA GLY A 268 1.26 -15.61 5.70
C GLY A 268 1.90 -14.66 6.73
N GLN A 269 3.01 -13.98 6.41
CA GLN A 269 3.70 -13.12 7.35
C GLN A 269 3.16 -11.70 7.34
N GLN A 270 3.22 -11.09 8.52
CA GLN A 270 2.88 -9.69 8.78
C GLN A 270 4.18 -8.93 9.10
N LEU A 271 4.93 -8.55 8.04
CA LEU A 271 6.24 -7.89 8.18
C LEU A 271 6.05 -6.41 8.50
N ARG A 272 6.59 -5.96 9.63
CA ARG A 272 6.51 -4.55 10.04
C ARG A 272 7.78 -3.82 9.67
N VAL A 273 7.61 -2.70 8.96
CA VAL A 273 8.67 -1.72 8.69
C VAL A 273 8.22 -0.42 9.36
N ASP A 274 8.31 -0.39 10.67
CA ASP A 274 7.56 0.54 11.51
C ASP A 274 8.41 1.28 12.57
N ALA A 275 9.74 1.21 12.44
CA ALA A 275 10.66 1.81 13.41
C ALA A 275 10.31 1.42 14.87
N GLY A 276 9.79 0.19 15.07
CA GLY A 276 9.40 -0.34 16.37
C GLY A 276 8.07 0.21 16.90
N GLY A 277 7.26 0.84 16.06
CA GLY A 277 5.98 1.44 16.48
C GLY A 277 5.03 0.45 17.13
N PHE A 278 4.97 -0.77 16.61
CA PHE A 278 4.15 -1.84 17.20
C PHE A 278 4.51 -2.16 18.67
N LEU A 279 5.75 -1.97 19.08
CA LEU A 279 6.18 -2.20 20.47
C LEU A 279 5.58 -1.19 21.45
N LYS A 280 5.10 -0.05 20.96
CA LYS A 280 4.41 0.98 21.76
C LYS A 280 2.89 0.75 21.84
N VAL A 281 2.35 -0.16 21.03
CA VAL A 281 0.92 -0.49 21.07
C VAL A 281 0.65 -1.25 22.37
N LYS A 282 -0.28 -0.74 23.18
CA LYS A 282 -0.74 -1.48 24.36
C LYS A 282 -1.57 -2.68 23.87
N PRO A 283 -1.32 -3.89 24.39
CA PRO A 283 -2.19 -5.02 24.11
C PRO A 283 -3.63 -4.67 24.46
N TRP A 284 -4.59 -5.15 23.67
CA TRP A 284 -6.00 -5.05 24.01
C TRP A 284 -6.21 -5.64 25.43
N PRO A 285 -6.90 -4.94 26.35
CA PRO A 285 -7.20 -5.48 27.66
C PRO A 285 -8.09 -6.72 27.47
N GLY A 286 -7.52 -7.90 27.55
CA GLY A 286 -8.23 -9.18 27.34
C GLY A 286 -7.62 -10.07 26.26
N ALA A 287 -6.47 -9.70 25.68
CA ALA A 287 -5.66 -10.59 24.83
C ALA A 287 -4.62 -11.35 25.68
#